data_d2c158abade119fb30ec72e2685561ef
#
_entry.id   d2c158abade119fb30ec72e2685561ef
#
_cell.length_a   1.000
_cell.length_b   1.000
_cell.length_c   1.000
_cell.angle_alpha   90.00
_cell.angle_beta   90.00
_cell.angle_gamma   90.00
#
_symmetry.space_group_name_H-M   'P 1'
#
loop_
_entity.id
_entity.type
_entity.pdbx_description
1 polymer ?
#
loop_
_entity_poly.entity_id
_entity_poly.type
_entity_poly.pdbx_seq_one_letter_code
_entity_poly.pdbx_strand_id
1 'polypeptide(L)'
;MSSKIRIGIAGYGNIGRGVELAIKQNPDTELVAVLTRRNPETVKTLTEGVKVVHVDDAASMKDDIDVMILCGGSATDLPVMGPQFAEMFNTIDSFDTHAKIPEYFDAVDAAAKKGNNVSIISVGWDPGMFSINRLYSEAILPEGSHYTFWGKGISQGHSDAIRRVEGVQDGKQYTIPSEEAMAAAKSGSEPTLTTREKHTRECFVVAKEGADKAAIEKTIKEMPNYFSDYDTTVNFISQEELNEKHSKMPHGGFVIRSGKTGNGENHHVIEYSLKLDSNPEFTSSVLVAYARAAYRLAKNGECGAKSVFDIAPALLSPKTAEELRKELL
;
A
#
# COMPACT_ATOMS: atom_id res chain seq x y z
N MET A 1 -25.36 20.95 -7.00
CA MET A 1 -24.29 19.96 -7.05
C MET A 1 -23.45 20.19 -5.79
N SER A 2 -23.15 19.17 -4.98
CA SER A 2 -22.23 19.35 -3.87
C SER A 2 -20.84 19.70 -4.42
N SER A 3 -20.10 20.56 -3.74
CA SER A 3 -18.71 20.88 -4.11
C SER A 3 -17.89 19.58 -4.07
N LYS A 4 -17.01 19.41 -5.05
CA LYS A 4 -16.06 18.27 -5.05
C LYS A 4 -15.09 18.38 -3.89
N ILE A 5 -14.59 17.23 -3.44
CA ILE A 5 -13.52 17.14 -2.45
C ILE A 5 -12.22 17.55 -3.14
N ARG A 6 -11.57 18.60 -2.63
CA ARG A 6 -10.33 19.15 -3.18
C ARG A 6 -9.13 18.38 -2.63
N ILE A 7 -8.49 17.62 -3.50
CA ILE A 7 -7.35 16.75 -3.11
C ILE A 7 -6.03 17.37 -3.53
N GLY A 8 -5.07 17.39 -2.61
CA GLY A 8 -3.66 17.64 -2.86
C GLY A 8 -2.87 16.32 -2.87
N ILE A 9 -1.80 16.27 -3.64
CA ILE A 9 -0.85 15.15 -3.68
C ILE A 9 0.50 15.64 -3.20
N ALA A 10 1.08 15.03 -2.16
CA ALA A 10 2.45 15.29 -1.72
C ALA A 10 3.38 14.17 -2.16
N GLY A 11 4.21 14.44 -3.17
CA GLY A 11 5.06 13.47 -3.86
C GLY A 11 4.44 12.97 -5.17
N TYR A 12 5.15 13.14 -6.28
CA TYR A 12 4.65 12.80 -7.60
C TYR A 12 5.55 11.76 -8.29
N GLY A 13 5.57 10.57 -7.67
CA GLY A 13 6.15 9.32 -8.18
C GLY A 13 5.07 8.39 -8.75
N ASN A 14 5.28 7.08 -8.67
CA ASN A 14 4.31 6.09 -9.18
C ASN A 14 2.97 6.17 -8.45
N ILE A 15 2.98 6.29 -7.11
CA ILE A 15 1.75 6.45 -6.32
C ILE A 15 1.07 7.79 -6.64
N GLY A 16 1.80 8.91 -6.65
CA GLY A 16 1.22 10.23 -6.93
C GLY A 16 0.55 10.31 -8.31
N ARG A 17 1.17 9.72 -9.34
CA ARG A 17 0.56 9.60 -10.68
C ARG A 17 -0.68 8.70 -10.67
N GLY A 18 -0.62 7.59 -9.95
CA GLY A 18 -1.77 6.71 -9.76
C GLY A 18 -2.93 7.41 -9.05
N VAL A 19 -2.65 8.22 -8.02
CA VAL A 19 -3.66 9.03 -7.31
C VAL A 19 -4.33 10.02 -8.25
N GLU A 20 -3.56 10.71 -9.10
CA GLU A 20 -4.14 11.60 -10.09
C GLU A 20 -5.08 10.87 -11.05
N LEU A 21 -4.71 9.68 -11.54
CA LEU A 21 -5.57 8.85 -12.39
C LEU A 21 -6.82 8.38 -11.64
N ALA A 22 -6.67 7.97 -10.38
CA ALA A 22 -7.80 7.54 -9.55
C ALA A 22 -8.78 8.69 -9.27
N ILE A 23 -8.31 9.91 -9.04
CA ILE A 23 -9.16 11.10 -8.87
C ILE A 23 -10.03 11.32 -10.11
N LYS A 24 -9.49 11.15 -11.32
CA LYS A 24 -10.26 11.27 -12.57
C LYS A 24 -11.41 10.27 -12.69
N GLN A 25 -11.32 9.14 -12.03
CA GLN A 25 -12.35 8.09 -12.01
C GLN A 25 -13.43 8.33 -10.93
N ASN A 26 -13.21 9.29 -10.03
CA ASN A 26 -14.09 9.59 -8.91
C ASN A 26 -14.77 10.95 -9.10
N PRO A 27 -16.09 11.00 -9.44
CA PRO A 27 -16.78 12.22 -9.86
C PRO A 27 -16.94 13.25 -8.74
N ASP A 28 -16.83 12.84 -7.49
CA ASP A 28 -16.95 13.66 -6.28
C ASP A 28 -15.61 14.23 -5.79
N THR A 29 -14.51 14.00 -6.51
CA THR A 29 -13.18 14.48 -6.17
C THR A 29 -12.57 15.32 -7.29
N GLU A 30 -11.62 16.20 -6.96
CA GLU A 30 -10.83 16.96 -7.91
C GLU A 30 -9.42 17.17 -7.41
N LEU A 31 -8.44 17.10 -8.32
CA LEU A 31 -7.05 17.41 -8.02
C LEU A 31 -6.80 18.91 -8.14
N VAL A 32 -6.37 19.54 -7.05
CA VAL A 32 -6.11 20.99 -7.01
C VAL A 32 -4.64 21.34 -6.96
N ALA A 33 -3.81 20.50 -6.36
CA ALA A 33 -2.37 20.75 -6.24
C ALA A 33 -1.53 19.47 -6.18
N VAL A 34 -0.30 19.58 -6.68
CA VAL A 34 0.78 18.60 -6.49
C VAL A 34 1.94 19.30 -5.78
N LEU A 35 2.36 18.76 -4.64
CA LEU A 35 3.49 19.24 -3.87
C LEU A 35 4.71 18.33 -4.13
N THR A 36 5.86 18.94 -4.39
CA THR A 36 7.08 18.22 -4.78
C THR A 36 8.34 18.80 -4.15
N ARG A 37 9.34 17.95 -3.89
CA ARG A 37 10.70 18.39 -3.48
C ARG A 37 11.57 18.74 -4.70
N ARG A 38 11.14 18.37 -5.90
CA ARG A 38 11.83 18.74 -7.15
C ARG A 38 11.45 20.16 -7.55
N ASN A 39 12.20 20.76 -8.46
CA ASN A 39 11.76 22.02 -9.06
C ASN A 39 10.34 21.83 -9.65
N PRO A 40 9.34 22.61 -9.19
CA PRO A 40 7.95 22.49 -9.66
C PRO A 40 7.78 22.56 -11.18
N GLU A 41 8.58 23.38 -11.86
CA GLU A 41 8.54 23.54 -13.32
C GLU A 41 8.90 22.25 -14.09
N THR A 42 9.61 21.33 -13.44
CA THR A 42 10.00 20.03 -14.03
C THR A 42 8.93 18.96 -13.90
N VAL A 43 7.90 19.19 -13.09
CA VAL A 43 6.83 18.22 -12.84
C VAL A 43 5.66 18.50 -13.78
N LYS A 44 5.36 17.52 -14.64
CA LYS A 44 4.23 17.58 -15.57
C LYS A 44 3.11 16.68 -15.07
N THR A 45 1.98 17.29 -14.72
CA THR A 45 0.75 16.61 -14.35
C THR A 45 -0.01 16.14 -15.61
N LEU A 46 -0.84 15.11 -15.45
CA LEU A 46 -1.75 14.64 -16.52
C LEU A 46 -3.04 15.47 -16.59
N THR A 47 -3.34 16.23 -15.54
CA THR A 47 -4.50 17.11 -15.43
C THR A 47 -4.05 18.54 -15.68
N GLU A 48 -4.66 19.20 -16.65
CA GLU A 48 -4.37 20.61 -16.95
C GLU A 48 -4.83 21.53 -15.81
N GLY A 49 -4.10 22.62 -15.59
CA GLY A 49 -4.45 23.65 -14.61
C GLY A 49 -4.16 23.30 -13.15
N VAL A 50 -3.60 22.14 -12.87
CA VAL A 50 -3.19 21.77 -11.50
C VAL A 50 -1.99 22.59 -11.06
N LYS A 51 -2.08 23.20 -9.88
CA LYS A 51 -0.95 23.91 -9.29
C LYS A 51 0.16 22.92 -8.89
N VAL A 52 1.39 23.18 -9.30
CA VAL A 52 2.55 22.43 -8.82
C VAL A 52 3.39 23.39 -7.98
N VAL A 53 3.61 23.05 -6.70
CA VAL A 53 4.33 23.91 -5.75
C VAL A 53 5.42 23.12 -5.04
N HIS A 54 6.41 23.83 -4.50
CA HIS A 54 7.42 23.17 -3.67
C HIS A 54 6.82 22.74 -2.33
N VAL A 55 7.29 21.63 -1.79
CA VAL A 55 6.77 21.06 -0.52
C VAL A 55 6.90 22.04 0.66
N ASP A 56 7.90 22.93 0.65
CA ASP A 56 8.10 23.94 1.69
C ASP A 56 7.00 25.02 1.70
N ASP A 57 6.28 25.17 0.59
CA ASP A 57 5.18 26.11 0.43
C ASP A 57 3.82 25.49 0.80
N ALA A 58 3.81 24.28 1.36
CA ALA A 58 2.58 23.54 1.68
C ALA A 58 1.57 24.37 2.49
N ALA A 59 2.03 25.14 3.46
CA ALA A 59 1.18 25.98 4.31
C ALA A 59 0.34 26.99 3.52
N SER A 60 0.83 27.47 2.38
CA SER A 60 0.10 28.41 1.50
C SER A 60 -1.11 27.79 0.81
N MET A 61 -1.19 26.45 0.78
CA MET A 61 -2.27 25.70 0.13
C MET A 61 -3.35 25.22 1.11
N LYS A 62 -3.28 25.62 2.39
CA LYS A 62 -4.17 25.10 3.44
C LYS A 62 -5.65 25.33 3.15
N ASP A 63 -6.00 26.46 2.59
CA ASP A 63 -7.40 26.80 2.30
C ASP A 63 -7.89 26.22 0.95
N ASP A 64 -6.97 25.79 0.10
CA ASP A 64 -7.27 25.23 -1.22
C ASP A 64 -7.50 23.71 -1.19
N ILE A 65 -7.02 23.00 -0.16
CA ILE A 65 -6.99 21.54 -0.09
C ILE A 65 -7.84 21.04 1.08
N ASP A 66 -8.79 20.15 0.78
CA ASP A 66 -9.60 19.48 1.82
C ASP A 66 -8.88 18.25 2.40
N VAL A 67 -8.16 17.48 1.56
CA VAL A 67 -7.39 16.30 1.96
C VAL A 67 -6.09 16.22 1.17
N MET A 68 -4.99 15.96 1.85
CA MET A 68 -3.67 15.73 1.27
C MET A 68 -3.36 14.23 1.25
N ILE A 69 -3.04 13.66 0.09
CA ILE A 69 -2.57 12.29 -0.04
C ILE A 69 -1.04 12.29 -0.09
N LEU A 70 -0.42 11.62 0.89
CA LEU A 70 1.03 11.56 1.04
C LEU A 70 1.58 10.37 0.25
N CYS A 71 2.33 10.64 -0.80
CA CYS A 71 2.87 9.65 -1.75
C CYS A 71 4.40 9.50 -1.64
N GLY A 72 4.94 9.76 -0.45
CA GLY A 72 6.36 9.56 -0.13
C GLY A 72 6.72 8.10 0.13
N GLY A 73 8.01 7.80 0.13
CA GLY A 73 8.50 6.46 0.49
C GLY A 73 8.22 6.13 1.96
N SER A 74 7.69 4.94 2.22
CA SER A 74 7.28 4.51 3.56
C SER A 74 8.44 4.51 4.57
N ALA A 75 9.61 3.99 4.17
CA ALA A 75 10.75 3.88 5.08
C ALA A 75 11.50 5.20 5.33
N THR A 76 11.44 6.15 4.40
CA THR A 76 12.32 7.32 4.39
C THR A 76 11.58 8.66 4.49
N ASP A 77 10.44 8.79 3.81
CA ASP A 77 9.75 10.07 3.68
C ASP A 77 8.59 10.20 4.69
N LEU A 78 7.72 9.19 4.74
CA LEU A 78 6.49 9.25 5.55
C LEU A 78 6.73 9.43 7.05
N PRO A 79 7.79 8.88 7.68
CA PRO A 79 8.06 9.13 9.10
C PRO A 79 8.19 10.62 9.46
N VAL A 80 8.63 11.45 8.51
CA VAL A 80 8.75 12.90 8.67
C VAL A 80 7.53 13.63 8.10
N MET A 81 7.11 13.26 6.88
CA MET A 81 5.99 13.90 6.20
C MET A 81 4.67 13.69 6.92
N GLY A 82 4.42 12.48 7.44
CA GLY A 82 3.16 12.14 8.10
C GLY A 82 2.79 13.15 9.20
N PRO A 83 3.57 13.26 10.26
CA PRO A 83 3.30 14.22 11.32
C PRO A 83 3.31 15.69 10.84
N GLN A 84 4.26 16.06 9.96
CA GLN A 84 4.36 17.43 9.44
C GLN A 84 3.08 17.86 8.71
N PHE A 85 2.57 17.02 7.81
CA PHE A 85 1.37 17.33 7.02
C PHE A 85 0.09 17.16 7.82
N ALA A 86 0.03 16.22 8.78
CA ALA A 86 -1.13 16.01 9.63
C ALA A 86 -1.47 17.24 10.50
N GLU A 87 -0.46 18.05 10.88
CA GLU A 87 -0.70 19.31 11.59
C GLU A 87 -1.37 20.37 10.70
N MET A 88 -1.21 20.28 9.38
CA MET A 88 -1.72 21.29 8.44
C MET A 88 -2.99 20.87 7.70
N PHE A 89 -3.16 19.58 7.40
CA PHE A 89 -4.19 19.04 6.53
C PHE A 89 -4.82 17.77 7.10
N ASN A 90 -6.03 17.43 6.65
CA ASN A 90 -6.46 16.04 6.70
C ASN A 90 -5.57 15.23 5.76
N THR A 91 -5.06 14.08 6.20
CA THR A 91 -4.07 13.30 5.43
C THR A 91 -4.45 11.85 5.26
N ILE A 92 -3.97 11.28 4.15
CA ILE A 92 -3.98 9.83 3.89
C ILE A 92 -2.58 9.42 3.46
N ASP A 93 -2.11 8.28 3.95
CA ASP A 93 -0.84 7.69 3.52
C ASP A 93 -0.91 6.17 3.38
N SER A 94 0.12 5.61 2.73
CA SER A 94 0.30 4.17 2.56
C SER A 94 1.52 3.65 3.33
N PHE A 95 1.73 4.09 4.57
CA PHE A 95 2.83 3.64 5.40
C PHE A 95 2.76 2.13 5.65
N ASP A 96 3.79 1.39 5.21
CA ASP A 96 3.82 -0.08 5.20
C ASP A 96 5.00 -0.70 5.98
N THR A 97 5.75 0.09 6.72
CA THR A 97 6.80 -0.42 7.60
C THR A 97 6.17 -1.01 8.86
N HIS A 98 5.63 -2.24 8.75
CA HIS A 98 4.74 -2.87 9.72
C HIS A 98 5.20 -2.77 11.18
N ALA A 99 6.48 -3.03 11.46
CA ALA A 99 7.03 -2.95 12.82
C ALA A 99 7.01 -1.54 13.43
N LYS A 100 6.85 -0.50 12.60
CA LYS A 100 6.87 0.91 12.98
C LYS A 100 5.48 1.56 12.98
N ILE A 101 4.43 0.85 12.59
CA ILE A 101 3.08 1.40 12.52
C ILE A 101 2.61 1.98 13.86
N PRO A 102 2.79 1.32 15.02
CA PRO A 102 2.36 1.90 16.29
C PRO A 102 3.04 3.24 16.62
N GLU A 103 4.36 3.32 16.48
CA GLU A 103 5.14 4.53 16.72
C GLU A 103 4.74 5.66 15.75
N TYR A 104 4.54 5.31 14.48
CA TYR A 104 4.10 6.24 13.45
C TYR A 104 2.69 6.78 13.73
N PHE A 105 1.77 5.89 14.13
CA PHE A 105 0.41 6.26 14.53
C PHE A 105 0.42 7.32 15.63
N ASP A 106 1.17 7.10 16.70
CA ASP A 106 1.24 8.02 17.84
C ASP A 106 1.76 9.39 17.44
N ALA A 107 2.79 9.44 16.58
CA ALA A 107 3.36 10.68 16.09
C ALA A 107 2.37 11.46 15.20
N VAL A 108 1.67 10.76 14.31
CA VAL A 108 0.65 11.37 13.43
C VAL A 108 -0.57 11.81 14.23
N ASP A 109 -1.01 11.03 15.23
CA ASP A 109 -2.15 11.34 16.08
C ASP A 109 -1.94 12.65 16.86
N ALA A 110 -0.76 12.78 17.49
CA ALA A 110 -0.40 14.00 18.21
C ALA A 110 -0.42 15.24 17.30
N ALA A 111 0.12 15.13 16.09
CA ALA A 111 0.16 16.20 15.12
C ALA A 111 -1.23 16.55 14.54
N ALA A 112 -2.02 15.53 14.19
CA ALA A 112 -3.36 15.70 13.67
C ALA A 112 -4.30 16.35 14.68
N LYS A 113 -4.23 15.95 15.96
CA LYS A 113 -4.97 16.58 17.06
C LYS A 113 -4.57 18.05 17.25
N LYS A 114 -3.27 18.37 17.17
CA LYS A 114 -2.78 19.74 17.25
C LYS A 114 -3.31 20.60 16.12
N GLY A 115 -3.41 20.05 14.91
CA GLY A 115 -3.95 20.73 13.73
C GLY A 115 -5.48 20.71 13.63
N ASN A 116 -6.17 19.99 14.49
CA ASN A 116 -7.61 19.68 14.41
C ASN A 116 -7.99 19.04 13.06
N ASN A 117 -7.15 18.11 12.58
CA ASN A 117 -7.29 17.40 11.32
C ASN A 117 -7.53 15.90 11.55
N VAL A 118 -8.03 15.21 10.54
CA VAL A 118 -8.13 13.75 10.47
C VAL A 118 -6.98 13.19 9.63
N SER A 119 -6.27 12.20 10.15
CA SER A 119 -5.23 11.49 9.40
C SER A 119 -5.52 10.00 9.39
N ILE A 120 -5.64 9.38 8.21
CA ILE A 120 -5.81 7.93 8.10
C ILE A 120 -4.54 7.34 7.56
N ILE A 121 -3.87 6.52 8.36
CA ILE A 121 -2.56 5.96 8.05
C ILE A 121 -2.62 4.53 7.55
N SER A 122 -1.55 4.09 6.90
CA SER A 122 -1.35 2.69 6.48
C SER A 122 -2.48 2.17 5.58
N VAL A 123 -2.91 3.03 4.67
CA VAL A 123 -3.98 2.74 3.71
C VAL A 123 -3.40 2.13 2.43
N GLY A 124 -3.89 0.96 2.07
CA GLY A 124 -3.49 0.24 0.87
C GLY A 124 -4.20 -1.09 0.78
N TRP A 125 -3.60 -2.03 0.06
CA TRP A 125 -4.14 -3.37 0.03
C TRP A 125 -3.54 -4.27 1.12
N ASP A 126 -2.24 -4.09 1.48
CA ASP A 126 -1.62 -4.72 2.66
C ASP A 126 -0.39 -3.90 3.13
N PRO A 127 -0.50 -3.14 4.23
CA PRO A 127 -1.66 -3.01 5.12
C PRO A 127 -2.86 -2.31 4.46
N GLY A 128 -4.05 -2.52 5.00
CA GLY A 128 -5.30 -1.93 4.54
C GLY A 128 -6.39 -2.98 4.30
N MET A 129 -6.70 -3.29 3.04
CA MET A 129 -7.78 -4.23 2.69
C MET A 129 -7.55 -5.63 3.28
N PHE A 130 -6.33 -6.16 3.20
CA PHE A 130 -6.00 -7.44 3.81
C PHE A 130 -6.09 -7.39 5.34
N SER A 131 -5.73 -6.26 5.95
CA SER A 131 -5.86 -6.06 7.40
C SER A 131 -7.32 -6.15 7.85
N ILE A 132 -8.24 -5.49 7.12
CA ILE A 132 -9.69 -5.58 7.37
C ILE A 132 -10.18 -7.01 7.20
N ASN A 133 -9.77 -7.70 6.14
CA ASN A 133 -10.18 -9.08 5.90
C ASN A 133 -9.67 -10.04 6.97
N ARG A 134 -8.45 -9.85 7.48
CA ARG A 134 -7.94 -10.59 8.64
C ARG A 134 -8.81 -10.34 9.88
N LEU A 135 -9.09 -9.08 10.21
CA LEU A 135 -9.93 -8.72 11.35
C LEU A 135 -11.34 -9.31 11.23
N TYR A 136 -12.00 -9.13 10.08
CA TYR A 136 -13.36 -9.64 9.84
C TYR A 136 -13.43 -11.15 10.00
N SER A 137 -12.53 -11.87 9.38
CA SER A 137 -12.54 -13.32 9.42
C SER A 137 -12.20 -13.87 10.81
N GLU A 138 -11.34 -13.20 11.58
CA GLU A 138 -11.05 -13.55 12.96
C GLU A 138 -12.25 -13.29 13.89
N ALA A 139 -12.91 -12.16 13.73
CA ALA A 139 -14.08 -11.82 14.53
C ALA A 139 -15.25 -12.80 14.27
N ILE A 140 -15.39 -13.33 13.06
CA ILE A 140 -16.45 -14.28 12.67
C ILE A 140 -16.10 -15.72 13.10
N LEU A 141 -14.84 -16.11 12.92
CA LEU A 141 -14.30 -17.42 13.28
C LEU A 141 -13.17 -17.26 14.30
N PRO A 142 -13.47 -16.97 15.58
CA PRO A 142 -12.43 -16.70 16.58
C PRO A 142 -11.52 -17.91 16.84
N GLU A 143 -12.05 -19.12 16.73
CA GLU A 143 -11.28 -20.36 16.79
C GLU A 143 -10.81 -20.75 15.40
N GLY A 144 -9.49 -20.62 15.13
CA GLY A 144 -8.91 -20.92 13.82
C GLY A 144 -7.55 -20.26 13.57
N SER A 145 -7.04 -20.42 12.37
CA SER A 145 -5.72 -19.96 11.94
C SER A 145 -5.78 -19.01 10.74
N HIS A 146 -4.92 -18.00 10.74
CA HIS A 146 -4.74 -17.06 9.64
C HIS A 146 -3.56 -17.42 8.76
N TYR A 147 -3.75 -17.25 7.46
CA TYR A 147 -2.69 -17.37 6.46
C TYR A 147 -2.75 -16.18 5.53
N THR A 148 -1.60 -15.53 5.32
CA THR A 148 -1.45 -14.52 4.28
C THR A 148 -0.39 -15.01 3.29
N PHE A 149 -0.76 -15.02 2.02
CA PHE A 149 0.14 -15.33 0.90
C PHE A 149 0.22 -14.11 -0.01
N TRP A 150 1.43 -13.64 -0.28
CA TRP A 150 1.68 -12.54 -1.20
C TRP A 150 2.19 -13.04 -2.54
N GLY A 151 1.72 -12.43 -3.62
CA GLY A 151 2.20 -12.73 -4.97
C GLY A 151 1.13 -13.45 -5.83
N LYS A 152 1.47 -13.87 -7.02
CA LYS A 152 2.77 -13.61 -7.67
C LYS A 152 2.91 -12.12 -7.94
N GLY A 153 4.00 -11.48 -7.47
CA GLY A 153 4.13 -10.04 -7.66
C GLY A 153 5.49 -9.45 -7.31
N ILE A 154 5.75 -8.26 -7.87
CA ILE A 154 6.98 -7.51 -7.68
C ILE A 154 6.93 -6.75 -6.35
N SER A 155 7.86 -7.04 -5.45
CA SER A 155 8.13 -6.22 -4.27
C SER A 155 9.10 -5.10 -4.61
N GLN A 156 8.67 -3.85 -4.44
CA GLN A 156 9.52 -2.68 -4.71
C GLN A 156 10.67 -2.60 -3.69
N GLY A 157 10.40 -2.79 -2.40
CA GLY A 157 11.42 -2.74 -1.36
C GLY A 157 12.51 -3.79 -1.53
N HIS A 158 12.15 -5.03 -1.89
CA HIS A 158 13.13 -6.08 -2.18
C HIS A 158 13.91 -5.81 -3.48
N SER A 159 13.23 -5.27 -4.51
CA SER A 159 13.91 -4.86 -5.74
C SER A 159 14.90 -3.73 -5.49
N ASP A 160 14.58 -2.77 -4.61
CA ASP A 160 15.49 -1.70 -4.21
C ASP A 160 16.69 -2.26 -3.42
N ALA A 161 16.49 -3.26 -2.57
CA ALA A 161 17.57 -3.91 -1.86
C ALA A 161 18.56 -4.59 -2.83
N ILE A 162 18.06 -5.28 -3.86
CA ILE A 162 18.88 -5.88 -4.92
C ILE A 162 19.70 -4.81 -5.64
N ARG A 163 19.10 -3.68 -6.03
CA ARG A 163 19.79 -2.60 -6.75
C ARG A 163 20.91 -1.95 -5.96
N ARG A 164 20.90 -2.07 -4.62
CA ARG A 164 21.97 -1.57 -3.75
C ARG A 164 23.14 -2.54 -3.58
N VAL A 165 23.05 -3.77 -4.09
CA VAL A 165 24.15 -4.73 -4.04
C VAL A 165 25.26 -4.28 -4.99
N GLU A 166 26.50 -4.31 -4.51
CA GLU A 166 27.68 -3.98 -5.33
C GLU A 166 27.74 -4.86 -6.58
N GLY A 167 28.03 -4.27 -7.73
CA GLY A 167 28.07 -4.96 -9.03
C GLY A 167 26.70 -5.12 -9.70
N VAL A 168 25.59 -4.77 -9.05
CA VAL A 168 24.27 -4.77 -9.68
C VAL A 168 24.02 -3.45 -10.39
N GLN A 169 23.52 -3.51 -11.63
CA GLN A 169 23.06 -2.37 -12.41
C GLN A 169 21.56 -2.12 -12.21
N ASP A 170 20.73 -3.17 -12.29
CA ASP A 170 19.28 -3.12 -12.07
C ASP A 170 18.78 -4.49 -11.61
N GLY A 171 17.56 -4.53 -11.06
CA GLY A 171 16.97 -5.79 -10.62
C GLY A 171 15.53 -5.70 -10.18
N LYS A 172 14.83 -6.81 -10.34
CA LYS A 172 13.44 -7.01 -9.91
C LYS A 172 13.34 -8.30 -9.11
N GLN A 173 12.49 -8.27 -8.09
CA GLN A 173 12.20 -9.45 -7.26
C GLN A 173 10.72 -9.76 -7.29
N TYR A 174 10.38 -11.02 -7.49
CA TYR A 174 9.04 -11.56 -7.39
C TYR A 174 8.88 -12.40 -6.13
N THR A 175 7.83 -12.14 -5.38
CA THR A 175 7.33 -13.02 -4.34
C THR A 175 6.37 -14.01 -4.97
N ILE A 176 6.57 -15.30 -4.73
CA ILE A 176 5.78 -16.39 -5.29
C ILE A 176 5.21 -17.22 -4.15
N PRO A 177 3.87 -17.29 -3.99
CA PRO A 177 3.26 -18.12 -2.98
C PRO A 177 3.36 -19.60 -3.34
N SER A 178 3.54 -20.46 -2.35
CA SER A 178 3.51 -21.92 -2.51
C SER A 178 2.08 -22.40 -2.71
N GLU A 179 1.81 -23.06 -3.84
CA GLU A 179 0.51 -23.66 -4.14
C GLU A 179 0.15 -24.78 -3.15
N GLU A 180 1.15 -25.57 -2.73
CA GLU A 180 0.98 -26.63 -1.73
C GLU A 180 0.59 -26.05 -0.37
N ALA A 181 1.29 -25.02 0.10
CA ALA A 181 0.99 -24.34 1.35
C ALA A 181 -0.41 -23.69 1.32
N MET A 182 -0.79 -23.06 0.18
CA MET A 182 -2.13 -22.51 0.00
C MET A 182 -3.20 -23.58 0.05
N ALA A 183 -2.99 -24.73 -0.63
CA ALA A 183 -3.92 -25.85 -0.59
C ALA A 183 -4.08 -26.41 0.83
N ALA A 184 -2.98 -26.55 1.56
CA ALA A 184 -3.00 -26.98 2.95
C ALA A 184 -3.75 -26.00 3.86
N ALA A 185 -3.54 -24.69 3.70
CA ALA A 185 -4.28 -23.66 4.43
C ALA A 185 -5.79 -23.70 4.16
N LYS A 186 -6.20 -24.05 2.94
CA LYS A 186 -7.61 -24.16 2.50
C LYS A 186 -8.26 -25.50 2.89
N SER A 187 -7.48 -26.49 3.27
CA SER A 187 -8.00 -27.82 3.59
C SER A 187 -8.77 -27.89 4.90
N GLY A 188 -8.68 -26.87 5.76
CA GLY A 188 -9.23 -26.90 7.11
C GLY A 188 -8.35 -27.62 8.13
N SER A 189 -7.16 -28.10 7.74
CA SER A 189 -6.22 -28.80 8.63
C SER A 189 -5.46 -27.87 9.58
N GLU A 190 -5.53 -26.58 9.35
CA GLU A 190 -4.86 -25.53 10.14
C GLU A 190 -3.34 -25.76 10.32
N PRO A 191 -2.58 -25.95 9.22
CA PRO A 191 -1.17 -26.27 9.29
C PRO A 191 -0.37 -25.12 9.90
N THR A 192 0.70 -25.44 10.65
CA THR A 192 1.71 -24.48 11.01
C THR A 192 2.69 -24.33 9.83
N LEU A 193 2.75 -23.17 9.21
CA LEU A 193 3.58 -22.89 8.04
C LEU A 193 4.64 -21.84 8.36
N THR A 194 5.89 -22.17 8.10
CA THR A 194 7.00 -21.21 8.19
C THR A 194 6.98 -20.22 7.02
N THR A 195 7.73 -19.12 7.13
CA THR A 195 7.91 -18.14 6.05
C THR A 195 8.42 -18.80 4.76
N ARG A 196 9.39 -19.72 4.88
CA ARG A 196 10.00 -20.46 3.78
C ARG A 196 9.01 -21.40 3.07
N GLU A 197 8.14 -22.07 3.83
CA GLU A 197 7.10 -22.94 3.26
C GLU A 197 6.02 -22.16 2.53
N LYS A 198 5.74 -20.94 2.97
CA LYS A 198 4.68 -20.09 2.35
C LYS A 198 5.10 -19.43 1.04
N HIS A 199 6.38 -19.06 0.89
CA HIS A 199 6.82 -18.24 -0.23
C HIS A 199 8.22 -18.61 -0.69
N THR A 200 8.43 -18.50 -2.01
CA THR A 200 9.76 -18.43 -2.62
C THR A 200 10.04 -17.04 -3.18
N ARG A 201 11.30 -16.77 -3.49
CA ARG A 201 11.75 -15.51 -4.10
C ARG A 201 12.40 -15.81 -5.45
N GLU A 202 12.02 -15.07 -6.46
CA GLU A 202 12.65 -15.12 -7.78
C GLU A 202 13.17 -13.72 -8.14
N CYS A 203 14.47 -13.62 -8.37
CA CYS A 203 15.16 -12.37 -8.66
C CYS A 203 15.64 -12.39 -10.12
N PHE A 204 15.42 -11.29 -10.82
CA PHE A 204 15.97 -11.02 -12.14
C PHE A 204 16.93 -9.84 -12.00
N VAL A 205 18.21 -10.09 -12.27
CA VAL A 205 19.31 -9.18 -11.95
C VAL A 205 20.12 -8.85 -13.19
N VAL A 206 20.34 -7.57 -13.43
CA VAL A 206 21.28 -7.08 -14.42
C VAL A 206 22.59 -6.76 -13.71
N ALA A 207 23.62 -7.55 -13.98
CA ALA A 207 24.96 -7.31 -13.43
C ALA A 207 25.70 -6.27 -14.31
N LYS A 208 26.54 -5.43 -13.66
CA LYS A 208 27.48 -4.56 -14.35
C LYS A 208 28.50 -5.40 -15.10
N GLU A 209 29.08 -4.85 -16.16
CA GLU A 209 30.12 -5.51 -16.93
C GLU A 209 31.32 -5.86 -16.01
N GLY A 210 31.79 -7.11 -16.10
CA GLY A 210 32.90 -7.62 -15.28
C GLY A 210 32.57 -7.92 -13.81
N ALA A 211 31.32 -7.74 -13.37
CA ALA A 211 30.94 -8.04 -11.99
C ALA A 211 30.93 -9.55 -11.69
N ASP A 212 31.32 -9.91 -10.47
CA ASP A 212 31.27 -11.29 -9.97
C ASP A 212 29.81 -11.71 -9.67
N LYS A 213 29.20 -12.41 -10.62
CA LYS A 213 27.82 -12.90 -10.49
C LYS A 213 27.64 -13.86 -9.29
N ALA A 214 28.64 -14.66 -8.97
CA ALA A 214 28.53 -15.59 -7.85
C ALA A 214 28.53 -14.84 -6.50
N ALA A 215 29.35 -13.80 -6.37
CA ALA A 215 29.35 -12.94 -5.19
C ALA A 215 28.01 -12.16 -5.06
N ILE A 216 27.47 -11.65 -6.18
CA ILE A 216 26.14 -10.98 -6.18
C ILE A 216 25.05 -11.95 -5.74
N GLU A 217 24.98 -13.14 -6.32
CA GLU A 217 23.98 -14.16 -5.96
C GLU A 217 24.05 -14.53 -4.49
N LYS A 218 25.26 -14.78 -3.97
CA LYS A 218 25.49 -15.09 -2.56
C LYS A 218 25.00 -13.94 -1.67
N THR A 219 25.39 -12.70 -1.97
CA THR A 219 25.00 -11.52 -1.20
C THR A 219 23.48 -11.34 -1.15
N ILE A 220 22.79 -11.56 -2.27
CA ILE A 220 21.32 -11.49 -2.32
C ILE A 220 20.72 -12.59 -1.44
N LYS A 221 21.10 -13.86 -1.62
CA LYS A 221 20.51 -14.99 -0.91
C LYS A 221 20.72 -14.92 0.61
N GLU A 222 21.84 -14.37 1.06
CA GLU A 222 22.20 -14.26 2.47
C GLU A 222 21.72 -12.95 3.12
N MET A 223 21.08 -12.03 2.37
CA MET A 223 20.67 -10.70 2.86
C MET A 223 19.60 -10.82 3.95
N PRO A 224 19.91 -10.39 5.20
CA PRO A 224 18.97 -10.44 6.32
C PRO A 224 17.73 -9.57 6.07
N ASN A 225 16.60 -9.99 6.61
CA ASN A 225 15.29 -9.32 6.53
C ASN A 225 14.66 -9.27 5.12
N TYR A 226 15.38 -9.70 4.08
CA TYR A 226 14.88 -9.68 2.71
C TYR A 226 14.82 -11.07 2.08
N PHE A 227 15.93 -11.83 2.13
CA PHE A 227 16.07 -13.08 1.36
C PHE A 227 16.51 -14.29 2.19
N SER A 228 17.24 -14.11 3.29
CA SER A 228 17.83 -15.20 4.07
C SER A 228 16.80 -16.22 4.59
N ASP A 229 15.56 -15.77 4.82
CA ASP A 229 14.49 -16.62 5.34
C ASP A 229 13.68 -17.34 4.24
N TYR A 230 14.11 -17.24 2.97
CA TYR A 230 13.39 -17.76 1.83
C TYR A 230 14.26 -18.62 0.92
N ASP A 231 13.64 -19.51 0.17
CA ASP A 231 14.28 -20.14 -0.97
C ASP A 231 14.29 -19.12 -2.12
N THR A 232 15.50 -18.68 -2.48
CA THR A 232 15.70 -17.58 -3.44
C THR A 232 16.43 -18.07 -4.67
N THR A 233 15.84 -17.85 -5.84
CA THR A 233 16.48 -18.06 -7.15
C THR A 233 16.93 -16.72 -7.71
N VAL A 234 18.16 -16.65 -8.22
CA VAL A 234 18.73 -15.46 -8.85
C VAL A 234 19.03 -15.76 -10.32
N ASN A 235 18.35 -15.05 -11.23
CA ASN A 235 18.51 -15.13 -12.67
C ASN A 235 19.25 -13.89 -13.18
N PHE A 236 20.39 -14.07 -13.85
CA PHE A 236 21.09 -12.96 -14.48
C PHE A 236 20.60 -12.79 -15.91
N ILE A 237 20.08 -11.61 -16.24
CA ILE A 237 19.49 -11.27 -17.54
C ILE A 237 20.06 -9.95 -18.09
N SER A 238 19.76 -9.63 -19.33
CA SER A 238 20.13 -8.33 -19.92
C SER A 238 19.18 -7.20 -19.48
N GLN A 239 19.60 -5.95 -19.68
CA GLN A 239 18.74 -4.79 -19.41
C GLN A 239 17.53 -4.75 -20.34
N GLU A 240 17.71 -5.16 -21.62
CA GLU A 240 16.62 -5.26 -22.58
C GLU A 240 15.58 -6.26 -22.12
N GLU A 241 15.99 -7.43 -21.67
CA GLU A 241 15.09 -8.47 -21.18
C GLU A 241 14.35 -8.00 -19.91
N LEU A 242 15.05 -7.32 -18.99
CA LEU A 242 14.42 -6.75 -17.80
C LEU A 242 13.34 -5.72 -18.18
N ASN A 243 13.62 -4.85 -19.13
CA ASN A 243 12.71 -3.82 -19.61
C ASN A 243 11.52 -4.41 -20.36
N GLU A 244 11.73 -5.44 -21.18
CA GLU A 244 10.68 -6.07 -21.98
C GLU A 244 9.73 -6.92 -21.11
N LYS A 245 10.29 -7.78 -20.25
CA LYS A 245 9.51 -8.81 -19.53
C LYS A 245 9.10 -8.41 -18.10
N HIS A 246 9.82 -7.46 -17.49
CA HIS A 246 9.67 -7.12 -16.06
C HIS A 246 9.39 -5.63 -15.78
N SER A 247 8.94 -4.87 -16.80
CA SER A 247 8.60 -3.44 -16.65
C SER A 247 7.32 -3.18 -15.86
N LYS A 248 6.35 -4.09 -15.91
CA LYS A 248 5.09 -4.00 -15.18
C LYS A 248 5.29 -4.25 -13.69
N MET A 249 4.35 -3.83 -12.87
CA MET A 249 4.38 -4.00 -11.42
C MET A 249 3.14 -4.79 -10.92
N PRO A 250 2.93 -6.04 -11.40
CA PRO A 250 1.83 -6.87 -10.92
C PRO A 250 2.08 -7.28 -9.46
N HIS A 251 1.00 -7.47 -8.72
CA HIS A 251 1.05 -8.00 -7.36
C HIS A 251 -0.28 -8.65 -6.99
N GLY A 252 -0.50 -8.88 -5.71
CA GLY A 252 -1.71 -9.41 -5.12
C GLY A 252 -1.41 -10.45 -4.06
N GLY A 253 -2.38 -11.29 -3.77
CA GLY A 253 -2.23 -12.35 -2.79
C GLY A 253 -3.56 -12.85 -2.26
N PHE A 254 -3.47 -13.53 -1.11
CA PHE A 254 -4.61 -14.19 -0.47
C PHE A 254 -4.56 -13.96 1.03
N VAL A 255 -5.72 -13.70 1.62
CA VAL A 255 -5.97 -13.86 3.06
C VAL A 255 -6.90 -15.05 3.23
N ILE A 256 -6.48 -16.03 3.99
CA ILE A 256 -7.23 -17.25 4.25
C ILE A 256 -7.42 -17.37 5.76
N ARG A 257 -8.64 -17.57 6.21
CA ARG A 257 -8.99 -17.99 7.56
C ARG A 257 -9.57 -19.39 7.51
N SER A 258 -8.91 -20.32 8.17
CA SER A 258 -9.45 -21.64 8.44
C SER A 258 -9.90 -21.68 9.89
N GLY A 259 -11.14 -22.04 10.16
CA GLY A 259 -11.69 -22.02 11.52
C GLY A 259 -12.87 -22.96 11.71
N LYS A 260 -13.36 -23.02 12.95
CA LYS A 260 -14.35 -24.01 13.36
C LYS A 260 -15.54 -23.36 14.06
N THR A 261 -16.69 -24.05 14.01
CA THR A 261 -17.89 -23.75 14.80
C THR A 261 -18.49 -25.06 15.35
N GLY A 262 -19.53 -24.95 16.19
CA GLY A 262 -20.23 -26.13 16.70
C GLY A 262 -19.35 -27.03 17.57
N ASN A 263 -18.58 -26.45 18.51
CA ASN A 263 -17.61 -27.17 19.35
C ASN A 263 -16.52 -27.92 18.55
N GLY A 264 -16.15 -27.40 17.39
CA GLY A 264 -15.11 -27.97 16.54
C GLY A 264 -15.62 -28.99 15.49
N GLU A 265 -16.92 -29.22 15.42
CA GLU A 265 -17.51 -30.21 14.49
C GLU A 265 -17.60 -29.70 13.05
N ASN A 266 -17.77 -28.38 12.84
CA ASN A 266 -17.91 -27.79 11.53
C ASN A 266 -16.70 -26.96 11.14
N HIS A 267 -16.09 -27.29 10.01
CA HIS A 267 -14.92 -26.57 9.47
C HIS A 267 -15.35 -25.55 8.42
N HIS A 268 -14.76 -24.38 8.48
CA HIS A 268 -15.03 -23.27 7.56
C HIS A 268 -13.74 -22.66 7.05
N VAL A 269 -13.79 -22.20 5.80
CA VAL A 269 -12.71 -21.43 5.17
C VAL A 269 -13.26 -20.13 4.62
N ILE A 270 -12.68 -19.00 5.03
CA ILE A 270 -12.93 -17.70 4.42
C ILE A 270 -11.70 -17.37 3.58
N GLU A 271 -11.90 -17.11 2.31
CA GLU A 271 -10.83 -16.74 1.40
C GLU A 271 -11.11 -15.38 0.77
N TYR A 272 -10.13 -14.50 0.84
CA TYR A 272 -10.09 -13.25 0.11
C TYR A 272 -8.89 -13.26 -0.83
N SER A 273 -9.14 -13.01 -2.12
CA SER A 273 -8.13 -13.04 -3.16
C SER A 273 -8.04 -11.68 -3.86
N LEU A 274 -6.82 -11.25 -4.15
CA LEU A 274 -6.54 -10.00 -4.85
C LEU A 274 -5.50 -10.23 -5.95
N LYS A 275 -5.82 -9.77 -7.17
CA LYS A 275 -4.93 -9.80 -8.32
C LYS A 275 -4.81 -8.39 -8.89
N LEU A 276 -3.62 -7.87 -8.95
CA LEU A 276 -3.30 -6.52 -9.39
C LEU A 276 -2.40 -6.55 -10.63
N ASP A 277 -2.80 -5.87 -11.69
CA ASP A 277 -1.94 -5.64 -12.85
C ASP A 277 -0.95 -4.49 -12.58
N SER A 278 -1.32 -3.53 -11.72
CA SER A 278 -0.49 -2.43 -11.28
C SER A 278 -0.68 -2.16 -9.78
N ASN A 279 0.30 -2.54 -8.98
CA ASN A 279 0.31 -2.30 -7.54
C ASN A 279 0.16 -0.80 -7.20
N PRO A 280 0.95 0.13 -7.77
CA PRO A 280 0.84 1.55 -7.40
C PRO A 280 -0.50 2.16 -7.78
N GLU A 281 -1.09 1.83 -8.92
CA GLU A 281 -2.40 2.37 -9.33
C GLU A 281 -3.54 1.84 -8.45
N PHE A 282 -3.50 0.56 -8.09
CA PHE A 282 -4.51 -0.01 -7.20
C PHE A 282 -4.42 0.62 -5.80
N THR A 283 -3.22 0.71 -5.22
CA THR A 283 -3.00 1.38 -3.94
C THR A 283 -3.52 2.81 -3.98
N SER A 284 -3.27 3.53 -5.06
CA SER A 284 -3.75 4.89 -5.28
C SER A 284 -5.28 4.99 -5.28
N SER A 285 -5.97 4.03 -5.88
CA SER A 285 -7.44 3.96 -5.85
C SER A 285 -7.97 3.75 -4.43
N VAL A 286 -7.29 2.93 -3.63
CA VAL A 286 -7.63 2.77 -2.21
C VAL A 286 -7.42 4.08 -1.45
N LEU A 287 -6.29 4.77 -1.65
CA LEU A 287 -6.00 6.07 -1.03
C LEU A 287 -7.10 7.10 -1.32
N VAL A 288 -7.58 7.20 -2.57
CA VAL A 288 -8.64 8.15 -2.94
C VAL A 288 -9.98 7.80 -2.26
N ALA A 289 -10.32 6.51 -2.13
CA ALA A 289 -11.50 6.09 -1.39
C ALA A 289 -11.43 6.51 0.08
N TYR A 290 -10.27 6.34 0.72
CA TYR A 290 -10.06 6.77 2.10
C TYR A 290 -9.94 8.29 2.28
N ALA A 291 -9.49 9.02 1.26
CA ALA A 291 -9.52 10.49 1.27
C ALA A 291 -10.95 11.01 1.43
N ARG A 292 -11.93 10.38 0.76
CA ARG A 292 -13.35 10.66 0.96
C ARG A 292 -13.80 10.46 2.40
N ALA A 293 -13.34 9.36 3.03
CA ALA A 293 -13.65 9.09 4.44
C ALA A 293 -13.05 10.15 5.37
N ALA A 294 -11.79 10.52 5.19
CA ALA A 294 -11.14 11.56 6.00
C ALA A 294 -11.87 12.90 5.90
N TYR A 295 -12.26 13.31 4.69
CA TYR A 295 -13.05 14.51 4.48
C TYR A 295 -14.38 14.48 5.24
N ARG A 296 -15.11 13.36 5.16
CA ARG A 296 -16.40 13.20 5.86
C ARG A 296 -16.25 13.22 7.38
N LEU A 297 -15.24 12.54 7.91
CA LEU A 297 -14.94 12.52 9.35
C LEU A 297 -14.57 13.92 9.86
N ALA A 298 -13.72 14.65 9.13
CA ALA A 298 -13.37 16.02 9.47
C ALA A 298 -14.59 16.96 9.44
N LYS A 299 -15.48 16.81 8.43
CA LYS A 299 -16.73 17.58 8.38
C LYS A 299 -17.68 17.25 9.55
N ASN A 300 -17.60 16.06 10.13
CA ASN A 300 -18.34 15.67 11.32
C ASN A 300 -17.66 16.13 12.64
N GLY A 301 -16.56 16.87 12.57
CA GLY A 301 -15.84 17.41 13.72
C GLY A 301 -14.89 16.43 14.40
N GLU A 302 -14.53 15.32 13.70
CA GLU A 302 -13.52 14.39 14.19
C GLU A 302 -12.11 14.91 13.90
N CYS A 303 -11.15 14.51 14.73
CA CYS A 303 -9.72 14.79 14.56
C CYS A 303 -8.86 13.63 15.09
N GLY A 304 -7.54 13.72 14.84
CA GLY A 304 -6.56 12.71 15.25
C GLY A 304 -6.32 11.65 14.20
N ALA A 305 -5.38 10.73 14.47
CA ALA A 305 -5.08 9.62 13.61
C ALA A 305 -6.16 8.52 13.71
N LYS A 306 -6.31 7.82 12.60
CA LYS A 306 -7.16 6.65 12.45
C LYS A 306 -6.44 5.60 11.63
N SER A 307 -6.78 4.34 11.85
CA SER A 307 -6.40 3.22 11.01
C SER A 307 -7.56 2.83 10.09
N VAL A 308 -7.32 1.89 9.18
CA VAL A 308 -8.40 1.31 8.36
C VAL A 308 -9.50 0.64 9.19
N PHE A 309 -9.22 0.25 10.42
CA PHE A 309 -10.17 -0.40 11.33
C PHE A 309 -11.22 0.55 11.90
N ASP A 310 -10.92 1.84 11.91
CA ASP A 310 -11.80 2.89 12.47
C ASP A 310 -12.79 3.44 11.43
N ILE A 311 -12.71 2.98 10.17
CA ILE A 311 -13.46 3.56 9.05
C ILE A 311 -14.64 2.68 8.68
N ALA A 312 -15.85 3.21 8.87
CA ALA A 312 -17.06 2.55 8.40
C ALA A 312 -17.06 2.44 6.86
N PRO A 313 -17.33 1.25 6.28
CA PRO A 313 -17.25 1.04 4.82
C PRO A 313 -18.08 2.03 3.99
N ALA A 314 -19.22 2.47 4.49
CA ALA A 314 -20.08 3.44 3.81
C ALA A 314 -19.40 4.81 3.59
N LEU A 315 -18.40 5.16 4.40
CA LEU A 315 -17.66 6.42 4.24
C LEU A 315 -16.74 6.41 3.01
N LEU A 316 -16.37 5.23 2.51
CA LEU A 316 -15.49 5.04 1.35
C LEU A 316 -16.20 5.24 0.01
N SER A 317 -17.52 5.07 -0.04
CA SER A 317 -18.30 5.10 -1.28
C SER A 317 -18.77 6.51 -1.65
N PRO A 318 -18.77 6.90 -2.93
CA PRO A 318 -19.44 8.13 -3.38
C PRO A 318 -20.96 8.04 -3.30
N LYS A 319 -21.53 6.83 -3.18
CA LYS A 319 -22.97 6.58 -3.10
C LYS A 319 -23.56 7.02 -1.76
N THR A 320 -24.83 7.38 -1.77
CA THR A 320 -25.59 7.66 -0.57
C THR A 320 -25.89 6.38 0.23
N ALA A 321 -26.25 6.54 1.50
CA ALA A 321 -26.63 5.40 2.33
C ALA A 321 -27.87 4.65 1.78
N GLU A 322 -28.78 5.36 1.09
CA GLU A 322 -29.95 4.77 0.45
C GLU A 322 -29.55 3.90 -0.76
N GLU A 323 -28.68 4.44 -1.64
CA GLU A 323 -28.15 3.69 -2.78
C GLU A 323 -27.37 2.45 -2.34
N LEU A 324 -26.54 2.56 -1.31
CA LEU A 324 -25.79 1.43 -0.77
C LEU A 324 -26.72 0.31 -0.28
N ARG A 325 -27.78 0.67 0.49
CA ARG A 325 -28.75 -0.33 0.95
C ARG A 325 -29.52 -0.97 -0.19
N LYS A 326 -29.85 -0.21 -1.21
CA LYS A 326 -30.63 -0.70 -2.36
C LYS A 326 -29.82 -1.63 -3.26
N GLU A 327 -28.52 -1.35 -3.42
CA GLU A 327 -27.70 -2.03 -4.43
C GLU A 327 -26.82 -3.16 -3.84
N LEU A 328 -26.47 -3.06 -2.56
CA LEU A 328 -25.47 -3.95 -1.95
C LEU A 328 -26.01 -4.79 -0.79
N LEU A 329 -27.23 -4.56 -0.32
CA LEU A 329 -27.95 -5.41 0.64
C LEU A 329 -29.12 -6.12 -0.03
#